data_bbab7baf98e975e6d02bbab95e7c301f
#
_entry.id   bbab7baf98e975e6d02bbab95e7c301f
#
_cell.length_a   1.000
_cell.length_b   1.000
_cell.length_c   1.000
_cell.angle_alpha   90.00
_cell.angle_beta   90.00
_cell.angle_gamma   90.00
#
_symmetry.space_group_name_H-M   'P 1'
#
loop_
_entity.id
_entity.type
_entity.pdbx_description
1 polymer ?
#
loop_
_entity_poly.entity_id
_entity_poly.type
_entity_poly.pdbx_seq_one_letter_code
_entity_poly.pdbx_strand_id
1 'polypeptide(L)'
;SFLKLTKETNALLCIPVQYIGGKMMVIRALVSGYNLWIKNPKSSPLKEFNESCSFLAITPMQANFCLNETPEKLNTIKHVIIGGGAVSTAFINKTKDYYTQFYSTYGMTETVSHIAMQRLNGKKKSEIFELLPSYSVSVNMDNCLVIDCPTLMPEKITTHDIVELYPNGFKWLGRKDNVINSGGIKISPEEIEKKIQKHYPNLIFYITSKKDSILGEKLVLVTQEEVSLNFQEIGLENYKMPKEIIVKTIQFTETEKIKREKF
;
A
#
# COMPACT_ATOMS: atom_id res chain seq x y z
N SER A 1 -17.65 -11.65 -8.10
CA SER A 1 -16.44 -11.53 -7.29
C SER A 1 -15.24 -11.25 -8.20
N PHE A 2 -14.46 -10.22 -7.93
CA PHE A 2 -13.27 -9.82 -8.70
C PHE A 2 -12.25 -10.97 -8.80
N LEU A 3 -12.03 -11.69 -7.70
CA LEU A 3 -11.09 -12.81 -7.61
C LEU A 3 -11.73 -14.18 -7.91
N LYS A 4 -13.03 -14.23 -8.22
CA LYS A 4 -13.78 -15.47 -8.49
C LYS A 4 -13.58 -16.55 -7.41
N LEU A 5 -13.64 -16.14 -6.12
CA LEU A 5 -13.58 -17.08 -5.00
C LEU A 5 -14.85 -17.93 -4.98
N THR A 6 -14.70 -19.23 -4.84
CA THR A 6 -15.77 -20.24 -4.89
C THR A 6 -15.69 -21.17 -3.68
N LYS A 7 -16.59 -22.12 -3.57
CA LYS A 7 -16.60 -23.13 -2.49
C LYS A 7 -15.31 -23.99 -2.46
N GLU A 8 -14.62 -24.14 -3.58
CA GLU A 8 -13.35 -24.86 -3.67
C GLU A 8 -12.15 -24.04 -3.20
N THR A 9 -12.35 -22.75 -2.88
CA THR A 9 -11.28 -21.90 -2.36
C THR A 9 -10.89 -22.33 -0.95
N ASN A 10 -9.60 -22.54 -0.72
CA ASN A 10 -9.02 -22.68 0.60
C ASN A 10 -8.32 -21.38 0.96
N ALA A 11 -8.78 -20.70 2.00
CA ALA A 11 -8.23 -19.43 2.43
C ALA A 11 -7.58 -19.52 3.81
N LEU A 12 -6.60 -18.66 4.08
CA LEU A 12 -5.96 -18.56 5.38
C LEU A 12 -6.26 -17.20 6.02
N LEU A 13 -6.83 -17.23 7.23
CA LEU A 13 -6.98 -16.09 8.12
C LEU A 13 -5.79 -16.06 9.08
N CYS A 14 -4.94 -15.06 8.95
CA CYS A 14 -3.75 -14.80 9.78
C CYS A 14 -3.62 -13.32 10.17
N ILE A 15 -4.71 -12.57 10.04
CA ILE A 15 -4.85 -11.18 10.49
C ILE A 15 -5.83 -11.17 11.68
N PRO A 16 -5.57 -10.38 12.74
CA PRO A 16 -6.47 -10.32 13.90
C PRO A 16 -7.89 -9.89 13.49
N VAL A 17 -8.90 -10.60 14.01
CA VAL A 17 -10.32 -10.32 13.71
C VAL A 17 -10.86 -9.03 14.35
N GLN A 18 -10.15 -8.44 15.30
CA GLN A 18 -10.50 -7.12 15.81
C GLN A 18 -10.35 -6.01 14.73
N TYR A 19 -9.49 -6.22 13.73
CA TYR A 19 -9.34 -5.31 12.60
C TYR A 19 -10.25 -5.70 11.44
N ILE A 20 -10.63 -4.70 10.66
CA ILE A 20 -11.57 -4.91 9.54
C ILE A 20 -11.08 -5.93 8.51
N GLY A 21 -9.76 -6.00 8.26
CA GLY A 21 -9.17 -6.98 7.35
C GLY A 21 -9.45 -8.43 7.77
N GLY A 22 -9.29 -8.74 9.07
CA GLY A 22 -9.61 -10.06 9.62
C GLY A 22 -11.09 -10.37 9.62
N LYS A 23 -11.94 -9.41 10.05
CA LYS A 23 -13.42 -9.54 9.99
C LYS A 23 -13.89 -9.88 8.58
N MET A 24 -13.38 -9.18 7.58
CA MET A 24 -13.78 -9.39 6.18
C MET A 24 -13.34 -10.74 5.62
N MET A 25 -12.28 -11.36 6.12
CA MET A 25 -11.95 -12.74 5.75
C MET A 25 -13.00 -13.73 6.21
N VAL A 26 -13.50 -13.58 7.45
CA VAL A 26 -14.61 -14.41 7.99
C VAL A 26 -15.89 -14.18 7.19
N ILE A 27 -16.28 -12.91 6.98
CA ILE A 27 -17.51 -12.56 6.24
C ILE A 27 -17.46 -13.12 4.81
N ARG A 28 -16.33 -12.99 4.12
CA ARG A 28 -16.17 -13.54 2.76
C ARG A 28 -16.30 -15.06 2.75
N ALA A 29 -15.72 -15.76 3.75
CA ALA A 29 -15.85 -17.20 3.87
C ALA A 29 -17.32 -17.63 4.05
N LEU A 30 -18.05 -16.96 4.94
CA LEU A 30 -19.47 -17.23 5.17
C LEU A 30 -20.32 -16.97 3.92
N VAL A 31 -20.10 -15.84 3.24
CA VAL A 31 -20.90 -15.45 2.06
C VAL A 31 -20.58 -16.31 0.84
N SER A 32 -19.30 -16.65 0.63
CA SER A 32 -18.86 -17.42 -0.55
C SER A 32 -18.81 -18.92 -0.32
N GLY A 33 -18.97 -19.38 0.93
CA GLY A 33 -18.99 -20.79 1.32
C GLY A 33 -17.65 -21.51 1.16
N TYR A 34 -16.52 -20.78 1.19
CA TYR A 34 -15.19 -21.38 1.03
C TYR A 34 -14.60 -21.83 2.38
N ASN A 35 -13.63 -22.72 2.33
CA ASN A 35 -12.91 -23.19 3.50
C ASN A 35 -11.97 -22.10 4.04
N LEU A 36 -12.04 -21.86 5.36
CA LEU A 36 -11.20 -20.86 6.03
C LEU A 36 -10.37 -21.53 7.13
N TRP A 37 -9.06 -21.64 6.88
CA TRP A 37 -8.10 -21.98 7.93
C TRP A 37 -7.86 -20.78 8.83
N ILE A 38 -7.88 -20.99 10.14
CA ILE A 38 -7.69 -19.92 11.13
C ILE A 38 -6.40 -20.22 11.89
N LYS A 39 -5.45 -19.30 11.84
CA LYS A 39 -4.17 -19.36 12.57
C LYS A 39 -3.97 -18.08 13.37
N ASN A 40 -3.27 -18.19 14.48
CA ASN A 40 -2.87 -17.03 15.25
C ASN A 40 -2.06 -16.05 14.39
N PRO A 41 -2.33 -14.74 14.49
CA PRO A 41 -1.56 -13.74 13.77
C PRO A 41 -0.06 -13.81 14.14
N LYS A 42 0.78 -14.03 13.12
CA LYS A 42 2.24 -14.04 13.21
C LYS A 42 2.81 -13.23 12.06
N SER A 43 4.06 -12.75 12.20
CA SER A 43 4.75 -12.04 11.10
C SER A 43 4.98 -12.94 9.89
N SER A 44 5.27 -14.24 10.10
CA SER A 44 5.45 -15.23 9.03
C SER A 44 4.35 -16.30 9.10
N PRO A 45 3.14 -16.04 8.61
CA PRO A 45 1.99 -16.94 8.78
C PRO A 45 2.12 -18.26 8.01
N LEU A 46 2.95 -18.35 6.98
CA LEU A 46 3.15 -19.54 6.17
C LEU A 46 4.21 -20.49 6.73
N LYS A 47 5.02 -20.08 7.71
CA LYS A 47 6.13 -20.89 8.22
C LYS A 47 5.68 -22.25 8.77
N GLU A 48 4.65 -22.25 9.59
CA GLU A 48 4.07 -23.44 10.23
C GLU A 48 2.75 -23.89 9.57
N PHE A 49 2.46 -23.39 8.36
CA PHE A 49 1.24 -23.72 7.63
C PHE A 49 1.57 -24.70 6.50
N ASN A 50 0.98 -25.90 6.53
CA ASN A 50 1.26 -26.98 5.58
C ASN A 50 0.03 -27.41 4.78
N GLU A 51 -1.13 -26.80 5.04
CA GLU A 51 -2.37 -27.10 4.34
C GLU A 51 -2.42 -26.37 2.99
N SER A 52 -3.26 -26.85 2.09
CA SER A 52 -3.49 -26.18 0.82
C SER A 52 -4.15 -24.81 1.04
N CYS A 53 -3.59 -23.77 0.40
CA CYS A 53 -4.12 -22.42 0.41
C CYS A 53 -4.15 -21.84 -1.00
N SER A 54 -5.28 -21.33 -1.44
CA SER A 54 -5.43 -20.68 -2.74
C SER A 54 -5.73 -19.18 -2.64
N PHE A 55 -6.11 -18.70 -1.45
CA PHE A 55 -6.37 -17.29 -1.18
C PHE A 55 -5.81 -16.86 0.18
N LEU A 56 -5.05 -15.78 0.19
CA LEU A 56 -4.41 -15.23 1.37
C LEU A 56 -4.60 -13.71 1.44
N ALA A 57 -4.94 -13.20 2.63
CA ALA A 57 -4.96 -11.76 2.92
C ALA A 57 -3.92 -11.45 4.00
N ILE A 58 -2.98 -10.56 3.71
CA ILE A 58 -1.84 -10.23 4.58
C ILE A 58 -1.52 -8.74 4.59
N THR A 59 -0.75 -8.33 5.59
CA THR A 59 -0.13 -6.99 5.65
C THR A 59 1.15 -6.94 4.79
N PRO A 60 1.66 -5.75 4.44
CA PRO A 60 2.95 -5.62 3.76
C PRO A 60 4.12 -6.26 4.52
N MET A 61 4.12 -6.17 5.86
CA MET A 61 5.12 -6.83 6.69
C MET A 61 5.04 -8.35 6.55
N GLN A 62 3.87 -8.94 6.73
CA GLN A 62 3.67 -10.37 6.56
C GLN A 62 4.09 -10.84 5.16
N ALA A 63 3.80 -10.04 4.13
CA ALA A 63 4.22 -10.32 2.75
C ALA A 63 5.75 -10.41 2.64
N ASN A 64 6.48 -9.46 3.23
CA ASN A 64 7.95 -9.47 3.24
C ASN A 64 8.52 -10.65 4.02
N PHE A 65 7.95 -10.99 5.19
CA PHE A 65 8.38 -12.17 5.95
C PHE A 65 8.13 -13.47 5.18
N CYS A 66 6.95 -13.64 4.58
CA CYS A 66 6.66 -14.81 3.74
C CYS A 66 7.61 -14.91 2.55
N LEU A 67 7.95 -13.78 1.90
CA LEU A 67 8.89 -13.75 0.80
C LEU A 67 10.32 -14.17 1.21
N ASN A 68 10.74 -13.81 2.41
CA ASN A 68 12.09 -14.11 2.89
C ASN A 68 12.23 -15.51 3.53
N GLU A 69 11.19 -15.99 4.23
CA GLU A 69 11.25 -17.23 5.00
C GLU A 69 10.59 -18.44 4.31
N THR A 70 9.59 -18.20 3.46
CA THR A 70 8.78 -19.25 2.81
C THR A 70 8.41 -18.89 1.38
N PRO A 71 9.37 -18.46 0.53
CA PRO A 71 9.09 -17.98 -0.83
C PRO A 71 8.41 -19.04 -1.69
N GLU A 72 8.76 -20.31 -1.54
CA GLU A 72 8.15 -21.43 -2.26
C GLU A 72 6.69 -21.62 -1.89
N LYS A 73 6.33 -21.59 -0.58
CA LYS A 73 4.92 -21.66 -0.14
C LYS A 73 4.13 -20.44 -0.63
N LEU A 74 4.73 -19.25 -0.54
CA LEU A 74 4.10 -18.03 -1.04
C LEU A 74 3.78 -18.14 -2.53
N ASN A 75 4.67 -18.74 -3.32
CA ASN A 75 4.51 -18.88 -4.77
C ASN A 75 3.53 -20.00 -5.20
N THR A 76 2.96 -20.77 -4.30
CA THR A 76 1.89 -21.75 -4.62
C THR A 76 0.48 -21.18 -4.49
N ILE A 77 0.32 -20.06 -3.79
CA ILE A 77 -0.98 -19.47 -3.51
C ILE A 77 -1.49 -18.73 -4.74
N LYS A 78 -2.69 -19.05 -5.22
CA LYS A 78 -3.23 -18.45 -6.44
C LYS A 78 -3.42 -16.93 -6.33
N HIS A 79 -4.01 -16.45 -5.25
CA HIS A 79 -4.32 -15.03 -5.03
C HIS A 79 -3.86 -14.56 -3.64
N VAL A 80 -3.07 -13.51 -3.60
CA VAL A 80 -2.66 -12.84 -2.37
C VAL A 80 -3.06 -11.37 -2.45
N ILE A 81 -3.88 -10.92 -1.51
CA ILE A 81 -4.21 -9.51 -1.33
C ILE A 81 -3.39 -8.93 -0.18
N ILE A 82 -2.80 -7.77 -0.41
CA ILE A 82 -1.95 -7.07 0.55
C ILE A 82 -2.62 -5.74 0.87
N GLY A 83 -2.97 -5.53 2.12
CA GLY A 83 -3.69 -4.34 2.56
C GLY A 83 -3.12 -3.72 3.83
N GLY A 84 -3.59 -2.51 4.15
CA GLY A 84 -3.19 -1.79 5.36
C GLY A 84 -1.96 -0.88 5.19
N GLY A 85 -1.23 -0.96 4.09
CA GLY A 85 -0.07 -0.12 3.82
C GLY A 85 0.47 -0.28 2.41
N ALA A 86 1.49 0.51 2.06
CA ALA A 86 2.16 0.42 0.77
C ALA A 86 3.01 -0.85 0.67
N VAL A 87 2.98 -1.48 -0.51
CA VAL A 87 3.83 -2.63 -0.82
C VAL A 87 5.16 -2.13 -1.37
N SER A 88 6.28 -2.63 -0.84
CA SER A 88 7.61 -2.17 -1.24
C SER A 88 7.94 -2.54 -2.69
N THR A 89 8.69 -1.66 -3.36
CA THR A 89 9.21 -1.92 -4.71
C THR A 89 10.10 -3.17 -4.73
N ALA A 90 10.85 -3.42 -3.65
CA ALA A 90 11.67 -4.63 -3.50
C ALA A 90 10.82 -5.91 -3.57
N PHE A 91 9.69 -5.94 -2.84
CA PHE A 91 8.75 -7.06 -2.90
C PHE A 91 8.22 -7.27 -4.32
N ILE A 92 7.74 -6.19 -4.95
CA ILE A 92 7.18 -6.23 -6.32
C ILE A 92 8.21 -6.76 -7.32
N ASN A 93 9.47 -6.32 -7.23
CA ASN A 93 10.54 -6.75 -8.13
C ASN A 93 10.91 -8.23 -7.93
N LYS A 94 11.01 -8.68 -6.66
CA LYS A 94 11.32 -10.09 -6.35
C LYS A 94 10.20 -11.05 -6.75
N THR A 95 8.95 -10.60 -6.76
CA THR A 95 7.78 -11.45 -7.06
C THR A 95 7.25 -11.30 -8.49
N LYS A 96 7.96 -10.57 -9.36
CA LYS A 96 7.50 -10.24 -10.72
C LYS A 96 7.10 -11.48 -11.56
N ASP A 97 7.85 -12.58 -11.41
CA ASP A 97 7.70 -13.81 -12.18
C ASP A 97 7.01 -14.94 -11.38
N TYR A 98 6.46 -14.64 -10.19
CA TYR A 98 5.75 -15.62 -9.38
C TYR A 98 4.45 -16.07 -10.06
N TYR A 99 4.07 -17.33 -9.86
CA TYR A 99 2.75 -17.84 -10.21
C TYR A 99 1.64 -17.11 -9.45
N THR A 100 1.89 -16.80 -8.19
CA THR A 100 0.97 -16.07 -7.30
C THR A 100 0.61 -14.72 -7.87
N GLN A 101 -0.67 -14.44 -7.83
CA GLN A 101 -1.22 -13.14 -8.23
C GLN A 101 -1.31 -12.22 -7.02
N PHE A 102 -0.41 -11.25 -6.95
CA PHE A 102 -0.38 -10.25 -5.87
C PHE A 102 -1.20 -9.02 -6.22
N TYR A 103 -1.97 -8.57 -5.26
CA TYR A 103 -2.77 -7.35 -5.37
C TYR A 103 -2.56 -6.46 -4.15
N SER A 104 -2.33 -5.17 -4.36
CA SER A 104 -2.51 -4.16 -3.34
C SER A 104 -3.99 -3.79 -3.25
N THR A 105 -4.50 -3.58 -2.05
CA THR A 105 -5.89 -3.16 -1.84
C THR A 105 -5.96 -1.72 -1.36
N TYR A 106 -6.92 -0.96 -1.89
CA TYR A 106 -7.24 0.38 -1.41
C TYR A 106 -8.60 0.38 -0.74
N GLY A 107 -8.65 0.87 0.49
CA GLY A 107 -9.87 0.99 1.29
C GLY A 107 -9.55 1.52 2.68
N MET A 108 -10.59 1.81 3.43
CA MET A 108 -10.52 2.34 4.78
C MET A 108 -11.64 1.76 5.64
N THR A 109 -11.65 2.06 6.93
CA THR A 109 -12.68 1.56 7.85
C THR A 109 -14.07 2.05 7.44
N GLU A 110 -14.15 3.28 6.99
CA GLU A 110 -15.38 3.95 6.56
C GLU A 110 -16.00 3.30 5.32
N THR A 111 -15.18 2.66 4.46
CA THR A 111 -15.66 1.89 3.31
C THR A 111 -15.90 0.42 3.64
N VAL A 112 -15.86 0.03 4.93
CA VAL A 112 -16.01 -1.34 5.46
C VAL A 112 -14.88 -2.28 4.98
N SER A 113 -14.50 -2.21 3.72
CA SER A 113 -13.47 -3.03 3.10
C SER A 113 -12.76 -2.24 1.99
N HIS A 114 -11.93 -2.95 1.23
CA HIS A 114 -11.31 -2.34 0.05
C HIS A 114 -12.35 -2.10 -1.05
N ILE A 115 -12.19 -0.97 -1.73
CA ILE A 115 -13.04 -0.53 -2.84
C ILE A 115 -12.38 -0.73 -4.19
N ALA A 116 -11.06 -0.90 -4.18
CA ALA A 116 -10.27 -1.06 -5.39
C ALA A 116 -9.06 -1.97 -5.15
N MET A 117 -8.54 -2.55 -6.21
CA MET A 117 -7.40 -3.46 -6.19
C MET A 117 -6.43 -3.12 -7.33
N GLN A 118 -5.14 -3.15 -7.02
CA GLN A 118 -4.05 -2.94 -7.97
C GLN A 118 -3.28 -4.23 -8.17
N ARG A 119 -3.13 -4.71 -9.40
CA ARG A 119 -2.29 -5.86 -9.72
C ARG A 119 -0.81 -5.49 -9.63
N LEU A 120 -0.04 -6.22 -8.81
CA LEU A 120 1.36 -5.90 -8.54
C LEU A 120 2.37 -6.62 -9.44
N ASN A 121 2.01 -7.77 -10.04
CA ASN A 121 2.93 -8.60 -10.79
C ASN A 121 2.32 -9.26 -12.04
N GLY A 122 3.18 -9.90 -12.85
CA GLY A 122 2.80 -10.59 -14.08
C GLY A 122 2.38 -9.66 -15.20
N LYS A 123 1.86 -10.21 -16.30
CA LYS A 123 1.50 -9.46 -17.53
C LYS A 123 0.42 -8.39 -17.31
N LYS A 124 -0.39 -8.52 -16.25
CA LYS A 124 -1.45 -7.57 -15.91
C LYS A 124 -1.05 -6.59 -14.82
N LYS A 125 0.25 -6.45 -14.51
CA LYS A 125 0.73 -5.44 -13.57
C LYS A 125 0.25 -4.05 -13.99
N SER A 126 -0.26 -3.29 -13.04
CA SER A 126 -0.82 -1.95 -13.27
C SER A 126 -0.39 -0.99 -12.16
N GLU A 127 -0.36 0.31 -12.46
CA GLU A 127 -0.25 1.36 -11.43
C GLU A 127 -1.63 1.88 -11.01
N ILE A 128 -2.70 1.38 -11.64
CA ILE A 128 -4.08 1.81 -11.39
C ILE A 128 -4.72 0.84 -10.41
N PHE A 129 -5.41 1.41 -9.42
CA PHE A 129 -6.36 0.71 -8.58
C PHE A 129 -7.68 0.58 -9.34
N GLU A 130 -7.99 -0.63 -9.81
CA GLU A 130 -9.25 -0.94 -10.48
C GLU A 130 -10.38 -1.02 -9.45
N LEU A 131 -11.48 -0.29 -9.70
CA LEU A 131 -12.64 -0.27 -8.82
C LEU A 131 -13.35 -1.61 -8.78
N LEU A 132 -13.79 -1.98 -7.58
CA LEU A 132 -14.73 -3.08 -7.42
C LEU A 132 -16.14 -2.66 -7.85
N PRO A 133 -16.97 -3.59 -8.31
CA PRO A 133 -18.38 -3.31 -8.63
C PRO A 133 -19.09 -2.60 -7.48
N SER A 134 -20.04 -1.75 -7.80
CA SER A 134 -20.85 -0.93 -6.88
C SER A 134 -20.17 0.30 -6.29
N TYR A 135 -18.89 0.53 -6.56
CA TYR A 135 -18.23 1.77 -6.18
C TYR A 135 -18.07 2.69 -7.38
N SER A 136 -18.26 3.98 -7.16
CA SER A 136 -17.89 5.04 -8.09
C SER A 136 -17.00 6.06 -7.39
N VAL A 137 -16.16 6.73 -8.16
CA VAL A 137 -15.21 7.71 -7.62
C VAL A 137 -15.20 8.96 -8.46
N SER A 138 -14.94 10.07 -7.81
CA SER A 138 -14.69 11.37 -8.41
C SER A 138 -13.54 12.06 -7.64
N VAL A 139 -13.17 13.27 -8.04
CA VAL A 139 -12.24 14.10 -7.27
C VAL A 139 -12.90 15.42 -6.92
N ASN A 140 -12.48 16.00 -5.79
CA ASN A 140 -12.83 17.36 -5.43
C ASN A 140 -11.87 18.39 -6.07
N MET A 141 -12.02 19.68 -5.74
CA MET A 141 -11.18 20.77 -6.25
C MET A 141 -9.68 20.64 -5.90
N ASP A 142 -9.35 19.86 -4.88
CA ASP A 142 -7.94 19.57 -4.46
C ASP A 142 -7.40 18.28 -5.08
N ASN A 143 -8.10 17.68 -6.04
CA ASN A 143 -7.82 16.35 -6.60
C ASN A 143 -7.82 15.21 -5.56
N CYS A 144 -8.48 15.41 -4.41
CA CYS A 144 -8.67 14.37 -3.42
C CYS A 144 -9.81 13.43 -3.84
N LEU A 145 -9.61 12.13 -3.67
CA LEU A 145 -10.56 11.08 -4.01
C LEU A 145 -11.86 11.24 -3.21
N VAL A 146 -12.98 11.24 -3.92
CA VAL A 146 -14.33 11.17 -3.36
C VAL A 146 -14.93 9.83 -3.74
N ILE A 147 -15.34 9.06 -2.74
CA ILE A 147 -15.87 7.69 -2.88
C ILE A 147 -17.38 7.73 -2.72
N ASP A 148 -18.08 7.07 -3.61
CA ASP A 148 -19.53 6.94 -3.62
C ASP A 148 -19.95 5.46 -3.72
N CYS A 149 -20.78 5.00 -2.80
CA CYS A 149 -21.40 3.67 -2.82
C CYS A 149 -22.76 3.73 -2.10
N PRO A 150 -23.83 4.19 -2.77
CA PRO A 150 -25.13 4.42 -2.14
C PRO A 150 -25.73 3.17 -1.46
N THR A 151 -25.34 1.99 -1.91
CA THR A 151 -25.80 0.71 -1.32
C THR A 151 -25.16 0.37 0.03
N LEU A 152 -24.02 0.99 0.37
CA LEU A 152 -23.28 0.73 1.61
C LEU A 152 -23.16 1.96 2.49
N MET A 153 -23.16 3.15 1.89
CA MET A 153 -22.90 4.42 2.57
C MET A 153 -23.94 5.46 2.14
N PRO A 154 -24.65 6.08 3.09
CA PRO A 154 -25.67 7.10 2.75
C PRO A 154 -25.05 8.38 2.18
N GLU A 155 -23.79 8.67 2.52
CA GLU A 155 -23.08 9.88 2.11
C GLU A 155 -21.77 9.53 1.42
N LYS A 156 -21.32 10.42 0.50
CA LYS A 156 -20.01 10.32 -0.14
C LYS A 156 -18.89 10.58 0.87
N ILE A 157 -17.83 9.81 0.76
CA ILE A 157 -16.63 9.99 1.58
C ILE A 157 -15.61 10.79 0.79
N THR A 158 -15.25 11.98 1.28
CA THR A 158 -14.12 12.75 0.75
C THR A 158 -12.87 12.37 1.54
N THR A 159 -11.87 11.86 0.83
CA THR A 159 -10.58 11.46 1.44
C THR A 159 -9.57 12.59 1.38
N HIS A 160 -8.39 12.38 2.00
CA HIS A 160 -7.21 13.22 1.81
C HIS A 160 -6.21 12.62 0.80
N ASP A 161 -6.61 11.58 0.07
CA ASP A 161 -5.76 10.91 -0.91
C ASP A 161 -5.86 11.60 -2.26
N ILE A 162 -4.77 12.16 -2.75
CA ILE A 162 -4.66 12.79 -4.07
C ILE A 162 -4.53 11.69 -5.11
N VAL A 163 -5.35 11.76 -6.16
CA VAL A 163 -5.40 10.73 -7.19
C VAL A 163 -5.50 11.33 -8.60
N GLU A 164 -5.13 10.52 -9.57
CA GLU A 164 -5.41 10.72 -10.99
C GLU A 164 -6.48 9.70 -11.41
N LEU A 165 -7.60 10.19 -11.97
CA LEU A 165 -8.70 9.32 -12.37
C LEU A 165 -8.43 8.65 -13.73
N TYR A 166 -8.90 7.42 -13.86
CA TYR A 166 -8.92 6.62 -15.07
C TYR A 166 -10.31 6.03 -15.28
N PRO A 167 -10.66 5.56 -16.50
CA PRO A 167 -12.01 5.06 -16.79
C PRO A 167 -12.52 3.98 -15.84
N ASN A 168 -11.65 3.10 -15.36
CA ASN A 168 -12.03 1.98 -14.50
C ASN A 168 -11.43 2.06 -13.09
N GLY A 169 -10.91 3.23 -12.68
CA GLY A 169 -10.24 3.34 -11.39
C GLY A 169 -9.45 4.62 -11.22
N PHE A 170 -8.37 4.53 -10.45
CA PHE A 170 -7.53 5.69 -10.17
C PHE A 170 -6.08 5.26 -9.86
N LYS A 171 -5.16 6.19 -10.10
CA LYS A 171 -3.78 6.08 -9.63
C LYS A 171 -3.62 6.93 -8.38
N TRP A 172 -3.14 6.32 -7.30
CA TRP A 172 -2.83 7.03 -6.07
C TRP A 172 -1.51 7.79 -6.20
N LEU A 173 -1.50 9.08 -5.86
CA LEU A 173 -0.35 9.97 -6.01
C LEU A 173 0.27 10.38 -4.67
N GLY A 174 -0.51 10.36 -3.58
CA GLY A 174 -0.06 10.76 -2.27
C GLY A 174 -1.19 11.30 -1.39
N ARG A 175 -0.82 11.94 -0.28
CA ARG A 175 -1.79 12.53 0.65
C ARG A 175 -1.68 14.06 0.69
N LYS A 176 -2.82 14.74 0.70
CA LYS A 176 -2.91 16.20 0.86
C LYS A 176 -2.20 16.68 2.12
N ASP A 177 -2.33 15.94 3.23
CA ASP A 177 -1.71 16.27 4.51
C ASP A 177 -0.18 16.27 4.47
N ASN A 178 0.41 15.52 3.53
CA ASN A 178 1.86 15.39 3.37
C ASN A 178 2.45 16.38 2.37
N VAL A 179 1.61 17.05 1.56
CA VAL A 179 2.09 18.02 0.55
C VAL A 179 2.96 19.08 1.21
N ILE A 180 4.13 19.30 0.63
CA ILE A 180 5.12 20.28 1.07
C ILE A 180 5.08 21.47 0.11
N ASN A 181 5.00 22.69 0.66
CA ASN A 181 5.03 23.92 -0.13
C ASN A 181 6.43 24.54 -0.06
N SER A 182 7.28 24.19 -1.03
CA SER A 182 8.66 24.67 -1.09
C SER A 182 8.82 25.72 -2.18
N GLY A 183 9.10 26.96 -1.78
CA GLY A 183 9.25 28.10 -2.70
C GLY A 183 7.99 28.34 -3.56
N GLY A 184 6.80 28.11 -3.01
CA GLY A 184 5.53 28.26 -3.73
C GLY A 184 5.14 27.05 -4.60
N ILE A 185 5.97 26.01 -4.67
CA ILE A 185 5.67 24.79 -5.40
C ILE A 185 5.13 23.73 -4.46
N LYS A 186 3.94 23.19 -4.78
CA LYS A 186 3.34 22.06 -4.05
C LYS A 186 3.98 20.75 -4.51
N ILE A 187 4.63 20.05 -3.59
CA ILE A 187 5.40 18.84 -3.86
C ILE A 187 4.80 17.68 -3.04
N SER A 188 4.47 16.56 -3.70
CA SER A 188 4.11 15.32 -3.04
C SER A 188 5.37 14.56 -2.62
N PRO A 189 5.62 14.34 -1.33
CA PRO A 189 6.75 13.55 -0.87
C PRO A 189 6.70 12.10 -1.37
N GLU A 190 5.52 11.53 -1.49
CA GLU A 190 5.34 10.15 -1.95
C GLU A 190 5.82 9.93 -3.40
N GLU A 191 5.71 10.95 -4.26
CA GLU A 191 6.24 10.89 -5.62
C GLU A 191 7.78 10.78 -5.60
N ILE A 192 8.43 11.56 -4.75
CA ILE A 192 9.89 11.54 -4.57
C ILE A 192 10.33 10.19 -3.97
N GLU A 193 9.63 9.74 -2.93
CA GLU A 193 9.89 8.48 -2.27
C GLU A 193 9.79 7.30 -3.24
N LYS A 194 8.78 7.28 -4.10
CA LYS A 194 8.62 6.25 -5.13
C LYS A 194 9.83 6.20 -6.08
N LYS A 195 10.36 7.36 -6.48
CA LYS A 195 11.55 7.43 -7.32
C LYS A 195 12.80 6.94 -6.59
N ILE A 196 13.04 7.40 -5.36
CA ILE A 196 14.18 6.97 -4.54
C ILE A 196 14.09 5.46 -4.25
N GLN A 197 12.93 4.96 -3.84
CA GLN A 197 12.74 3.55 -3.51
C GLN A 197 13.01 2.61 -4.69
N LYS A 198 12.81 3.08 -5.92
CA LYS A 198 13.12 2.30 -7.13
C LYS A 198 14.63 2.03 -7.28
N HIS A 199 15.49 2.98 -6.88
CA HIS A 199 16.93 2.86 -6.94
C HIS A 199 17.53 2.25 -5.66
N TYR A 200 16.90 2.51 -4.51
CA TYR A 200 17.32 2.06 -3.19
C TYR A 200 16.19 1.23 -2.52
N PRO A 201 15.88 0.03 -3.03
CA PRO A 201 14.68 -0.73 -2.65
C PRO A 201 14.66 -1.19 -1.18
N ASN A 202 15.81 -1.29 -0.52
CA ASN A 202 15.92 -1.72 0.87
C ASN A 202 16.05 -0.56 1.87
N LEU A 203 16.19 0.68 1.39
CA LEU A 203 16.33 1.85 2.25
C LEU A 203 15.01 2.14 2.97
N ILE A 204 15.07 2.31 4.28
CA ILE A 204 13.95 2.75 5.12
C ILE A 204 14.10 4.26 5.31
N PHE A 205 13.19 5.03 4.75
CA PHE A 205 13.22 6.49 4.77
C PHE A 205 11.85 7.08 4.51
N TYR A 206 11.73 8.38 4.72
CA TYR A 206 10.60 9.19 4.25
C TYR A 206 11.05 10.61 3.92
N ILE A 207 10.29 11.28 3.06
CA ILE A 207 10.48 12.71 2.76
C ILE A 207 9.52 13.52 3.61
N THR A 208 10.02 14.61 4.16
CA THR A 208 9.24 15.57 4.97
C THR A 208 9.73 16.98 4.73
N SER A 209 9.19 17.94 5.49
CA SER A 209 9.61 19.33 5.44
C SER A 209 10.27 19.80 6.73
N LYS A 210 11.14 20.78 6.56
CA LYS A 210 11.72 21.59 7.64
C LYS A 210 11.53 23.06 7.30
N LYS A 211 11.26 23.89 8.30
CA LYS A 211 11.15 25.34 8.10
C LYS A 211 12.42 25.90 7.46
N ASP A 212 12.25 26.78 6.48
CA ASP A 212 13.34 27.45 5.76
C ASP A 212 13.01 28.92 5.53
N SER A 213 13.96 29.82 5.77
CA SER A 213 13.74 31.27 5.73
C SER A 213 13.49 31.80 4.30
N ILE A 214 13.94 31.08 3.26
CA ILE A 214 13.82 31.48 1.86
C ILE A 214 12.66 30.74 1.18
N LEU A 215 12.58 29.44 1.39
CA LEU A 215 11.60 28.56 0.71
C LEU A 215 10.28 28.42 1.48
N GLY A 216 10.20 28.91 2.73
CA GLY A 216 9.14 28.61 3.67
C GLY A 216 9.29 27.19 4.23
N GLU A 217 9.25 26.18 3.39
CA GLU A 217 9.55 24.79 3.72
C GLU A 217 10.61 24.23 2.74
N LYS A 218 11.67 23.59 3.25
CA LYS A 218 12.62 22.81 2.44
C LYS A 218 12.36 21.32 2.59
N LEU A 219 12.63 20.57 1.54
CA LEU A 219 12.55 19.12 1.52
C LEU A 219 13.69 18.50 2.32
N VAL A 220 13.36 17.53 3.17
CA VAL A 220 14.30 16.78 4.00
C VAL A 220 14.02 15.28 3.81
N LEU A 221 15.09 14.50 3.64
CA LEU A 221 15.04 13.05 3.69
C LEU A 221 15.40 12.59 5.10
N VAL A 222 14.56 11.77 5.70
CA VAL A 222 14.80 11.14 7.00
C VAL A 222 15.07 9.66 6.79
N THR A 223 16.17 9.15 7.37
CA THR A 223 16.58 7.75 7.27
C THR A 223 17.12 7.25 8.60
N GLN A 224 17.22 5.92 8.77
CA GLN A 224 17.77 5.29 9.98
C GLN A 224 19.29 5.06 9.93
N GLU A 225 19.88 5.20 8.76
CA GLU A 225 21.30 4.94 8.53
C GLU A 225 21.93 6.05 7.70
N GLU A 226 23.24 6.24 7.81
CA GLU A 226 23.98 7.14 6.95
C GLU A 226 23.95 6.64 5.51
N VAL A 227 23.51 7.50 4.58
CA VAL A 227 23.39 7.15 3.17
C VAL A 227 23.97 8.28 2.30
N SER A 228 24.62 7.89 1.22
CA SER A 228 25.01 8.80 0.14
C SER A 228 24.10 8.51 -1.06
N LEU A 229 23.23 9.46 -1.40
CA LEU A 229 22.26 9.31 -2.47
C LEU A 229 22.61 10.28 -3.61
N ASN A 230 22.70 9.76 -4.83
CA ASN A 230 22.85 10.59 -6.01
C ASN A 230 21.47 10.92 -6.60
N PHE A 231 20.90 12.05 -6.18
CA PHE A 231 19.57 12.48 -6.60
C PHE A 231 19.48 12.80 -8.10
N GLN A 232 20.59 13.12 -8.76
CA GLN A 232 20.61 13.36 -10.21
C GLN A 232 20.43 12.04 -10.98
N GLU A 233 21.12 10.97 -10.57
CA GLU A 233 20.95 9.63 -11.17
C GLU A 233 19.55 9.06 -10.96
N ILE A 234 18.88 9.43 -9.85
CA ILE A 234 17.49 9.06 -9.58
C ILE A 234 16.51 9.80 -10.54
N GLY A 235 16.97 10.85 -11.23
CA GLY A 235 16.14 11.66 -12.13
C GLY A 235 15.16 12.56 -11.38
N LEU A 236 15.58 13.10 -10.23
CA LEU A 236 14.83 14.13 -9.52
C LEU A 236 15.15 15.50 -10.10
N GLU A 237 14.12 16.30 -10.34
CA GLU A 237 14.27 17.70 -10.70
C GLU A 237 14.85 18.49 -9.50
N ASN A 238 15.66 19.50 -9.75
CA ASN A 238 16.41 20.25 -8.72
C ASN A 238 15.54 20.74 -7.55
N TYR A 239 14.31 21.16 -7.84
CA TYR A 239 13.36 21.63 -6.82
C TYR A 239 12.74 20.50 -6.01
N LYS A 240 12.80 19.25 -6.47
CA LYS A 240 12.36 18.03 -5.78
C LYS A 240 13.48 17.33 -5.02
N MET A 241 14.72 17.80 -5.12
CA MET A 241 15.84 17.21 -4.38
C MET A 241 15.80 17.61 -2.90
N PRO A 242 15.85 16.66 -1.96
CA PRO A 242 16.05 16.96 -0.55
C PRO A 242 17.30 17.80 -0.34
N LYS A 243 17.17 18.86 0.46
CA LYS A 243 18.28 19.79 0.78
C LYS A 243 19.07 19.34 2.01
N GLU A 244 18.53 18.40 2.77
CA GLU A 244 19.13 17.89 4.00
C GLU A 244 18.78 16.42 4.15
N ILE A 245 19.70 15.61 4.68
CA ILE A 245 19.45 14.23 5.11
C ILE A 245 19.58 14.21 6.62
N ILE A 246 18.57 13.74 7.30
CA ILE A 246 18.53 13.58 8.77
C ILE A 246 18.58 12.10 9.09
N VAL A 247 19.59 11.68 9.85
CA VAL A 247 19.71 10.31 10.36
C VAL A 247 19.08 10.25 11.74
N LYS A 248 18.00 9.48 11.89
CA LYS A 248 17.31 9.26 13.17
C LYS A 248 16.48 7.98 13.14
N THR A 249 16.14 7.46 14.30
CA THR A 249 15.21 6.33 14.42
C THR A 249 13.84 6.69 13.85
N ILE A 250 13.36 5.92 12.88
CA ILE A 250 12.03 6.07 12.31
C ILE A 250 11.02 5.29 13.15
N GLN A 251 9.97 5.99 13.59
CA GLN A 251 8.87 5.38 14.33
C GLN A 251 7.80 4.86 13.39
N PHE A 252 7.16 3.76 13.79
CA PHE A 252 6.04 3.16 13.06
C PHE A 252 4.76 3.21 13.90
N THR A 253 3.62 3.22 13.23
CA THR A 253 2.31 3.02 13.86
C THR A 253 2.14 1.55 14.25
N GLU A 254 1.10 1.21 15.03
CA GLU A 254 0.71 -0.18 15.31
C GLU A 254 0.40 -0.99 14.04
N THR A 255 0.01 -0.30 12.97
CA THR A 255 -0.23 -0.87 11.63
C THR A 255 0.98 -0.76 10.71
N GLU A 256 2.19 -0.51 11.28
CA GLU A 256 3.50 -0.46 10.61
C GLU A 256 3.64 0.59 9.50
N LYS A 257 2.87 1.65 9.56
CA LYS A 257 3.07 2.82 8.72
C LYS A 257 4.10 3.74 9.36
N ILE A 258 4.98 4.32 8.55
CA ILE A 258 5.94 5.33 9.01
C ILE A 258 5.19 6.52 9.61
N LYS A 259 5.52 6.88 10.85
CA LYS A 259 5.09 8.14 11.47
C LYS A 259 5.97 9.26 10.94
N ARG A 260 5.39 10.11 10.08
CA ARG A 260 6.11 11.27 9.53
C ARG A 260 6.11 12.40 10.57
N GLU A 261 7.27 13.00 10.75
CA GLU A 261 7.44 14.21 11.56
C GLU A 261 7.84 15.36 10.65
N LYS A 262 7.35 16.57 10.94
CA LYS A 262 7.82 17.84 10.33
C LYS A 262 8.81 18.49 11.28
N PHE A 263 9.80 19.22 10.79
CA PHE A 263 10.88 19.87 11.56
C PHE A 263 10.83 21.38 11.46
#